data_fef6b1b2f46c86a42ac0e0ebe609e548
#
_entry.id   fef6b1b2f46c86a42ac0e0ebe609e548
#
_cell.length_a   1.000
_cell.length_b   1.000
_cell.length_c   1.000
_cell.angle_alpha   90.00
_cell.angle_beta   90.00
_cell.angle_gamma   90.00
#
_symmetry.space_group_name_H-M   'P 1'
#
loop_
_entity.id
_entity.type
_entity.pdbx_description
1 polymer ?
#
loop_
_entity_poly.entity_id
_entity_poly.type
_entity_poly.pdbx_seq_one_letter_code
_entity_poly.pdbx_strand_id
1 'polypeptide(L)' 'MSNEKNILPKVWKGTNNDVISCSEKIKLLNENIIEIKRMSDDAIEDAILMGADPNQVIDILIKCLKK' A
#
# COMPACT_ATOMS: atom_id res chain seq x y z
N MET A 1 13.28 7.98 7.73
CA MET A 1 12.41 7.06 6.97
C MET A 1 11.13 6.79 7.73
N SER A 2 10.03 6.81 7.02
CA SER A 2 8.75 6.51 7.65
C SER A 2 8.68 5.04 8.06
N ASN A 3 8.04 4.77 9.18
CA ASN A 3 7.80 3.42 9.64
C ASN A 3 6.72 2.79 8.75
N GLU A 4 7.06 1.74 8.02
CA GLU A 4 6.14 1.05 7.11
C GLU A 4 4.88 0.57 7.81
N LYS A 5 4.98 0.20 9.09
CA LYS A 5 3.84 -0.28 9.87
C LYS A 5 2.80 0.81 10.14
N ASN A 6 3.17 2.09 9.99
CA ASN A 6 2.23 3.19 10.21
C ASN A 6 1.14 3.27 9.14
N ILE A 7 1.35 2.65 7.98
CA ILE A 7 0.34 2.63 6.91
C ILE A 7 -0.73 1.58 7.14
N LEU A 8 -0.48 0.64 8.05
CA LEU A 8 -1.39 -0.47 8.29
C LEU A 8 -2.55 -0.04 9.17
N PRO A 9 -3.77 -0.56 8.93
CA PRO A 9 -4.89 -0.26 9.82
C PRO A 9 -4.70 -0.95 11.17
N LYS A 10 -5.35 -0.43 12.19
CA LYS A 10 -5.34 -1.07 13.52
C LYS A 10 -6.08 -2.40 13.50
N VAL A 11 -7.15 -2.48 12.73
CA VAL A 11 -7.91 -3.71 12.53
C VAL A 11 -8.26 -3.86 11.06
N TRP A 12 -8.27 -5.10 10.60
CA TRP A 12 -8.76 -5.43 9.26
C TRP A 12 -10.22 -5.87 9.35
N LYS A 13 -11.00 -5.49 8.38
CA LYS A 13 -12.42 -5.85 8.31
C LYS A 13 -12.68 -6.72 7.10
N GLY A 14 -13.56 -7.70 7.28
CA GLY A 14 -14.03 -8.54 6.19
C GLY A 14 -15.08 -7.82 5.35
N THR A 15 -15.55 -8.50 4.32
CA THR A 15 -16.55 -7.95 3.39
C THR A 15 -17.87 -7.65 4.06
N ASN A 16 -18.17 -8.33 5.18
CA ASN A 16 -19.40 -8.11 5.96
C ASN A 16 -19.18 -7.11 7.10
N ASN A 17 -18.08 -6.38 7.06
CA ASN A 17 -17.71 -5.42 8.09
C ASN A 17 -17.36 -6.07 9.44
N ASP A 18 -17.17 -7.36 9.48
CA ASP A 18 -16.70 -8.08 10.67
C ASP A 18 -15.19 -7.89 10.82
N VAL A 19 -14.72 -7.87 12.06
CA VAL A 19 -13.28 -7.79 12.33
C VAL A 19 -12.61 -9.10 11.97
N ILE A 20 -11.54 -9.03 11.18
CA ILE A 20 -10.74 -10.21 10.86
C ILE A 20 -9.84 -10.48 12.06
N SER A 21 -9.95 -11.66 12.65
CA SER A 21 -9.17 -12.05 13.82
C SER A 21 -8.17 -13.17 13.54
N CYS A 22 -8.23 -13.78 12.35
CA CYS A 22 -7.30 -14.85 11.98
C CYS A 22 -5.89 -14.27 11.81
N SER A 23 -4.95 -14.74 12.65
CA SER A 23 -3.59 -14.20 12.64
C SER A 23 -2.87 -14.41 11.31
N GLU A 24 -3.12 -15.53 10.64
CA GLU A 24 -2.50 -15.81 9.34
C GLU A 24 -3.02 -14.88 8.26
N LYS A 25 -4.32 -14.60 8.26
CA LYS A 25 -4.90 -13.66 7.31
C LYS A 25 -4.37 -12.24 7.53
N ILE A 26 -4.29 -11.83 8.79
CA ILE A 26 -3.76 -10.51 9.13
C ILE A 26 -2.31 -10.37 8.68
N LYS A 27 -1.51 -11.39 8.93
CA LYS A 27 -0.10 -11.41 8.53
C LYS A 27 0.03 -11.26 7.01
N LEU A 28 -0.74 -12.02 6.26
CA LEU A 28 -0.69 -11.97 4.80
C LEU A 28 -1.13 -10.60 4.27
N LEU A 29 -2.22 -10.06 4.80
CA LEU A 29 -2.69 -8.73 4.41
C LEU A 29 -1.63 -7.66 4.67
N ASN A 30 -1.02 -7.70 5.86
CA ASN A 30 0.01 -6.73 6.24
C ASN A 30 1.24 -6.85 5.34
N GLU A 31 1.71 -8.06 5.11
CA GLU A 31 2.88 -8.29 4.27
C GLU A 31 2.65 -7.81 2.84
N ASN A 32 1.47 -8.09 2.30
CA ASN A 32 1.14 -7.67 0.94
C ASN A 32 1.12 -6.15 0.80
N ILE A 33 0.53 -5.45 1.77
CA ILE A 33 0.48 -3.99 1.74
C ILE A 33 1.88 -3.39 1.84
N ILE A 34 2.70 -3.91 2.74
CA ILE A 34 4.07 -3.42 2.90
C ILE A 34 4.87 -3.63 1.61
N GLU A 35 4.71 -4.77 0.97
CA GLU A 35 5.41 -5.05 -0.29
C GLU A 35 4.97 -4.12 -1.41
N ILE A 36 3.67 -3.90 -1.54
CA ILE A 36 3.13 -2.97 -2.54
C ILE A 36 3.66 -1.56 -2.29
N LYS A 37 3.73 -1.14 -1.02
CA LYS A 37 4.27 0.16 -0.69
C LYS A 37 5.73 0.30 -1.11
N ARG A 38 6.55 -0.72 -0.87
CA ARG A 38 7.95 -0.70 -1.29
C ARG A 38 8.09 -0.56 -2.79
N MET A 39 7.32 -1.33 -3.55
CA MET A 39 7.33 -1.25 -5.00
C MET A 39 6.86 0.11 -5.49
N SER A 40 5.83 0.65 -4.86
CA SER A 40 5.30 1.97 -5.21
C SER A 40 6.32 3.07 -4.89
N ASP A 41 6.97 3.00 -3.74
CA ASP A 41 8.00 3.96 -3.36
C ASP A 41 9.17 3.94 -4.35
N ASP A 42 9.59 2.75 -4.78
CA ASP A 42 10.64 2.61 -5.77
C ASP A 42 10.24 3.23 -7.11
N ALA A 43 9.00 3.00 -7.54
CA ALA A 43 8.50 3.56 -8.78
C ALA A 43 8.44 5.09 -8.72
N ILE A 44 8.02 5.63 -7.59
CA ILE A 44 7.95 7.08 -7.39
C ILE A 44 9.36 7.69 -7.40
N GLU A 45 10.30 7.02 -6.73
CA GLU A 45 11.69 7.47 -6.72
C GLU A 45 12.29 7.45 -8.12
N ASP A 46 12.04 6.40 -8.89
CA ASP A 46 12.48 6.33 -10.27
C ASP A 46 11.90 7.48 -11.10
N ALA A 47 10.64 7.79 -10.90
CA ALA A 47 9.99 8.90 -11.60
C ALA A 47 10.68 10.22 -11.30
N ILE A 48 11.02 10.47 -10.04
CA ILE A 48 11.73 11.68 -9.63
C ILE A 48 13.09 11.75 -10.33
N LEU A 49 13.82 10.64 -10.37
CA LEU A 49 15.12 10.59 -11.01
C LEU A 49 15.05 10.84 -12.52
N MET A 50 13.95 10.45 -13.15
CA MET A 50 13.73 10.66 -14.59
C MET A 50 13.13 12.04 -14.91
N GLY A 51 12.82 12.83 -13.89
CA GLY A 51 12.20 14.13 -14.10
C GLY A 51 10.69 14.10 -14.28
N ALA A 52 10.05 12.98 -13.97
CA ALA A 52 8.59 12.87 -14.00
C ALA A 52 7.98 13.43 -12.71
N ASP A 53 6.72 13.86 -12.81
CA ASP A 53 6.01 14.39 -11.66
C ASP A 53 5.57 13.26 -10.72
N PRO A 54 6.08 13.20 -9.48
CA PRO A 54 5.70 12.12 -8.57
C PRO A 54 4.20 12.13 -8.23
N ASN A 55 3.57 13.29 -8.21
CA ASN A 55 2.13 13.38 -7.94
C ASN A 55 1.32 12.72 -9.05
N GLN A 56 1.76 12.84 -10.29
CA GLN A 56 1.10 12.16 -11.40
C GLN A 56 1.24 10.65 -11.28
N VAL A 57 2.42 10.17 -10.89
CA VAL A 57 2.64 8.74 -10.67
C VAL A 57 1.70 8.21 -9.60
N ILE A 58 1.56 8.95 -8.50
CA ILE A 58 0.66 8.57 -7.41
C ILE A 58 -0.78 8.49 -7.92
N ASP A 59 -1.23 9.47 -8.69
CA ASP A 59 -2.58 9.49 -9.24
C ASP A 59 -2.84 8.29 -10.15
N ILE A 60 -1.88 7.95 -10.99
CA ILE A 60 -1.99 6.79 -11.86
C ILE A 60 -2.04 5.49 -11.07
N LEU A 61 -1.22 5.38 -10.01
CA LEU A 61 -1.25 4.21 -9.13
C LEU A 61 -2.62 4.04 -8.48
N ILE A 62 -3.21 5.13 -8.00
CA ILE A 62 -4.54 5.08 -7.41
C ILE A 62 -5.57 4.59 -8.43
N LYS A 63 -5.51 5.08 -9.66
CA LYS A 63 -6.41 4.65 -10.74
C LYS A 63 -6.23 3.17 -11.07
N CYS A 64 -4.98 2.70 -11.09
CA CYS A 64 -4.70 1.29 -11.37
C CYS A 64 -5.27 0.36 -10.31
N LEU A 65 -5.32 0.80 -9.06
CA LEU A 65 -5.77 -0.03 -7.95
C LEU A 65 -7.29 0.00 -7.77
N LYS A 66 -7.96 0.99 -8.30
CA LYS A 66 -9.42 1.07 -8.23
C LYS A 66 -10.06 0.21 -9.30
N LYS A 67 -11.07 -0.52 -8.91
CA LYS A 67 -11.86 -1.35 -9.83
C LYS A 67 -13.17 -0.67 -10.19
#